data_846709a094be32e41d21ca43ea2289fb
#
_entry.id   846709a094be32e41d21ca43ea2289fb
#
_cell.length_a   1.000
_cell.length_b   1.000
_cell.length_c   1.000
_cell.angle_alpha   90.00
_cell.angle_beta   90.00
_cell.angle_gamma   90.00
#
_symmetry.space_group_name_H-M   'P 1'
#
loop_
_entity.id
_entity.type
_entity.pdbx_description
1 polymer ?
#
loop_
_entity_poly.entity_id
_entity_poly.type
_entity_poly.pdbx_seq_one_letter_code
_entity_poly.pdbx_strand_id
1 'polypeptide(L)'
;MKILETYTSVIQQVFNVTLISAQLLIVAVTLYYFTLAFIGIRRKPEKKDYAPVNRFAVTIAAHNEEQVIAQLVENLRNMDYPQELFDIYVVADNCSDKTAILARKAGAIVFQRYNDKKRGKGYALEWLFAKIASLKKDYDAVVIFDADNLVKKNFLLEMNNKLCDGEKIVQGYIDSKNPYDTWVTNTFSIAFWLMNRMIQLARFNLGISNVLAVSTISKTLMKM
;
A
#
# COMPACT_ATOMS: atom_id res chain seq x y z
N MET A 1 18.52 -4.22 -60.42
CA MET A 1 17.10 -4.52 -60.22
C MET A 1 16.95 -5.71 -59.24
N LYS A 2 17.40 -6.92 -59.54
CA LYS A 2 17.29 -8.10 -58.62
C LYS A 2 17.82 -7.91 -57.20
N ILE A 3 18.95 -7.22 -57.02
CA ILE A 3 19.51 -6.97 -55.68
C ILE A 3 18.55 -6.10 -54.82
N LEU A 4 17.96 -5.07 -55.39
CA LEU A 4 17.01 -4.19 -54.69
C LEU A 4 15.73 -4.94 -54.27
N GLU A 5 15.23 -5.81 -55.16
CA GLU A 5 14.05 -6.66 -54.86
C GLU A 5 14.35 -7.64 -53.74
N THR A 6 15.56 -8.22 -53.68
CA THR A 6 15.97 -9.11 -52.58
C THR A 6 16.03 -8.36 -51.24
N TYR A 7 16.63 -7.15 -51.21
CA TYR A 7 16.66 -6.34 -49.96
C TYR A 7 15.26 -5.95 -49.48
N THR A 8 14.39 -5.55 -50.41
CA THR A 8 13.00 -5.21 -50.08
C THR A 8 12.23 -6.41 -49.50
N SER A 9 12.43 -7.60 -50.09
CA SER A 9 11.84 -8.85 -49.60
C SER A 9 12.32 -9.21 -48.19
N VAL A 10 13.65 -9.11 -47.94
CA VAL A 10 14.20 -9.39 -46.59
C VAL A 10 13.69 -8.39 -45.55
N ILE A 11 13.65 -7.09 -45.89
CA ILE A 11 13.11 -6.08 -44.97
C ILE A 11 11.64 -6.35 -44.65
N GLN A 12 10.83 -6.71 -45.65
CA GLN A 12 9.44 -7.07 -45.47
C GLN A 12 9.26 -8.31 -44.59
N GLN A 13 10.10 -9.32 -44.76
CA GLN A 13 10.06 -10.53 -43.90
C GLN A 13 10.42 -10.19 -42.45
N VAL A 14 11.49 -9.42 -42.21
CA VAL A 14 11.89 -8.99 -40.85
C VAL A 14 10.77 -8.16 -40.21
N PHE A 15 10.17 -7.24 -40.95
CA PHE A 15 9.06 -6.44 -40.48
C PHE A 15 7.85 -7.32 -40.07
N ASN A 16 7.45 -8.27 -40.94
CA ASN A 16 6.33 -9.17 -40.66
C ASN A 16 6.59 -10.06 -39.43
N VAL A 17 7.80 -10.63 -39.29
CA VAL A 17 8.20 -11.45 -38.15
C VAL A 17 8.12 -10.61 -36.85
N THR A 18 8.65 -9.39 -36.88
CA THR A 18 8.60 -8.49 -35.71
C THR A 18 7.16 -8.13 -35.34
N LEU A 19 6.32 -7.84 -36.33
CA LEU A 19 4.90 -7.51 -36.13
C LEU A 19 4.13 -8.68 -35.51
N ILE A 20 4.31 -9.89 -36.06
CA ILE A 20 3.68 -11.12 -35.56
C ILE A 20 4.15 -11.42 -34.13
N SER A 21 5.46 -11.27 -33.85
CA SER A 21 6.00 -11.48 -32.50
C SER A 21 5.39 -10.50 -31.49
N ALA A 22 5.25 -9.24 -31.87
CA ALA A 22 4.60 -8.22 -31.04
C ALA A 22 3.11 -8.54 -30.79
N GLN A 23 2.39 -8.98 -31.82
CA GLN A 23 0.99 -9.40 -31.71
C GLN A 23 0.82 -10.59 -30.77
N LEU A 24 1.68 -11.63 -30.90
CA LEU A 24 1.67 -12.79 -30.03
C LEU A 24 1.92 -12.42 -28.56
N LEU A 25 2.86 -11.51 -28.32
CA LEU A 25 3.11 -10.98 -26.98
C LEU A 25 1.90 -10.28 -26.40
N ILE A 26 1.26 -9.40 -27.18
CA ILE A 26 0.03 -8.69 -26.75
C ILE A 26 -1.07 -9.68 -26.43
N VAL A 27 -1.29 -10.69 -27.28
CA VAL A 27 -2.30 -11.74 -27.04
C VAL A 27 -1.98 -12.50 -25.76
N ALA A 28 -0.73 -12.91 -25.53
CA ALA A 28 -0.32 -13.62 -24.32
C ALA A 28 -0.55 -12.80 -23.06
N VAL A 29 -0.19 -11.52 -23.07
CA VAL A 29 -0.42 -10.57 -21.96
C VAL A 29 -1.92 -10.39 -21.72
N THR A 30 -2.71 -10.23 -22.77
CA THR A 30 -4.18 -10.08 -22.67
C THR A 30 -4.82 -11.32 -22.06
N LEU A 31 -4.43 -12.51 -22.51
CA LEU A 31 -4.92 -13.79 -21.97
C LEU A 31 -4.54 -13.96 -20.50
N TYR A 32 -3.33 -13.56 -20.11
CA TYR A 32 -2.90 -13.56 -18.70
C TYR A 32 -3.81 -12.69 -17.84
N TYR A 33 -4.03 -11.42 -18.21
CA TYR A 33 -4.92 -10.53 -17.45
C TYR A 33 -6.37 -10.97 -17.46
N PHE A 34 -6.86 -11.52 -18.58
CA PHE A 34 -8.20 -12.08 -18.68
C PHE A 34 -8.39 -13.26 -17.71
N THR A 35 -7.42 -14.16 -17.65
CA THR A 35 -7.42 -15.29 -16.72
C THR A 35 -7.42 -14.82 -15.26
N LEU A 36 -6.57 -13.83 -14.93
CA LEU A 36 -6.57 -13.24 -13.59
C LEU A 36 -7.91 -12.60 -13.26
N ALA A 37 -8.50 -11.83 -14.18
CA ALA A 37 -9.80 -11.21 -13.96
C ALA A 37 -10.88 -12.24 -13.68
N PHE A 38 -10.91 -13.35 -14.41
CA PHE A 38 -11.87 -14.45 -14.20
C PHE A 38 -11.69 -15.11 -12.83
N ILE A 39 -10.46 -15.33 -12.38
CA ILE A 39 -10.15 -15.87 -11.05
C ILE A 39 -10.52 -14.85 -9.95
N GLY A 40 -10.29 -13.55 -10.18
CA GLY A 40 -10.61 -12.48 -9.25
C GLY A 40 -12.10 -12.25 -9.01
N ILE A 41 -12.97 -12.68 -9.94
CA ILE A 41 -14.43 -12.65 -9.74
C ILE A 41 -14.87 -13.58 -8.60
N ARG A 42 -14.15 -14.70 -8.39
CA ARG A 42 -14.45 -15.65 -7.33
C ARG A 42 -13.88 -15.16 -5.99
N ARG A 43 -14.74 -14.72 -5.08
CA ARG A 43 -14.35 -14.45 -3.70
C ARG A 43 -14.06 -15.76 -2.96
N LYS A 44 -12.91 -15.85 -2.31
CA LYS A 44 -12.78 -16.80 -1.20
C LYS A 44 -13.61 -16.27 -0.04
N PRO A 45 -14.40 -17.10 0.65
CA PRO A 45 -15.07 -16.67 1.87
C PRO A 45 -14.01 -16.22 2.88
N GLU A 46 -14.19 -15.04 3.43
CA GLU A 46 -13.38 -14.58 4.55
C GLU A 46 -13.64 -15.44 5.77
N LYS A 47 -12.59 -15.77 6.49
CA LYS A 47 -12.64 -16.74 7.56
C LYS A 47 -12.28 -16.11 8.88
N LYS A 48 -13.00 -16.51 9.91
CA LYS A 48 -12.65 -16.41 11.32
C LYS A 48 -12.38 -15.00 11.83
N ASP A 49 -13.29 -14.54 12.65
CA ASP A 49 -13.06 -13.42 13.55
C ASP A 49 -12.28 -13.91 14.77
N TYR A 50 -11.08 -13.37 14.93
CA TYR A 50 -10.25 -13.59 16.11
C TYR A 50 -10.43 -12.45 17.09
N ALA A 51 -10.34 -12.74 18.38
CA ALA A 51 -10.23 -11.70 19.40
C ALA A 51 -9.01 -10.81 19.11
N PRO A 52 -9.09 -9.49 19.41
CA PRO A 52 -7.93 -8.60 19.32
C PRO A 52 -6.82 -9.05 20.27
N VAL A 53 -5.68 -9.47 19.73
CA VAL A 53 -4.54 -9.95 20.52
C VAL A 53 -3.21 -9.34 20.08
N ASN A 54 -3.08 -8.95 18.79
CA ASN A 54 -1.84 -8.43 18.26
C ASN A 54 -1.66 -6.95 18.63
N ARG A 55 -0.43 -6.58 19.00
CA ARG A 55 -0.05 -5.19 19.29
C ARG A 55 0.53 -4.53 18.04
N PHE A 56 0.02 -3.34 17.70
CA PHE A 56 0.41 -2.62 16.51
C PHE A 56 1.18 -1.32 16.80
N ALA A 57 2.31 -1.12 16.11
CA ALA A 57 2.91 0.20 15.96
C ALA A 57 2.38 0.83 14.67
N VAL A 58 1.45 1.76 14.77
CA VAL A 58 0.93 2.52 13.63
C VAL A 58 1.87 3.67 13.35
N THR A 59 2.45 3.73 12.15
CA THR A 59 3.52 4.67 11.79
C THR A 59 3.12 5.56 10.63
N ILE A 60 3.37 6.85 10.75
CA ILE A 60 3.06 7.88 9.76
C ILE A 60 4.29 8.73 9.53
N ALA A 61 4.73 8.87 8.27
CA ALA A 61 5.73 9.85 7.88
C ALA A 61 5.02 11.06 7.28
N ALA A 62 5.26 12.25 7.86
CA ALA A 62 4.63 13.50 7.47
C ALA A 62 5.68 14.58 7.16
N HIS A 63 5.48 15.33 6.08
CA HIS A 63 6.28 16.46 5.68
C HIS A 63 5.39 17.63 5.24
N ASN A 64 5.21 18.62 6.11
CA ASN A 64 4.32 19.76 5.88
C ASN A 64 2.86 19.35 5.58
N GLU A 65 2.29 18.54 6.48
CA GLU A 65 0.94 17.96 6.37
C GLU A 65 -0.02 18.54 7.43
N GLU A 66 0.15 19.81 7.81
CA GLU A 66 -0.65 20.43 8.89
C GLU A 66 -2.17 20.41 8.62
N GLN A 67 -2.59 20.37 7.35
CA GLN A 67 -4.00 20.37 6.97
C GLN A 67 -4.72 19.05 7.21
N VAL A 68 -4.00 17.92 7.18
CA VAL A 68 -4.61 16.59 7.16
C VAL A 68 -4.19 15.69 8.33
N ILE A 69 -3.02 15.92 8.93
CA ILE A 69 -2.43 15.02 9.92
C ILE A 69 -3.33 14.82 11.17
N ALA A 70 -3.96 15.87 11.65
CA ALA A 70 -4.83 15.78 12.82
C ALA A 70 -6.04 14.89 12.55
N GLN A 71 -6.67 15.03 11.38
CA GLN A 71 -7.81 14.22 10.96
C GLN A 71 -7.45 12.73 10.87
N LEU A 72 -6.27 12.39 10.32
CA LEU A 72 -5.82 11.00 10.29
C LEU A 72 -5.61 10.44 11.70
N VAL A 73 -4.91 11.16 12.57
CA VAL A 73 -4.64 10.70 13.94
C VAL A 73 -5.94 10.48 14.73
N GLU A 74 -6.89 11.41 14.63
CA GLU A 74 -8.22 11.27 15.23
C GLU A 74 -8.99 10.07 14.66
N ASN A 75 -8.94 9.87 13.34
CA ASN A 75 -9.55 8.72 12.69
C ASN A 75 -8.95 7.41 13.21
N LEU A 76 -7.63 7.33 13.36
CA LEU A 76 -6.92 6.16 13.89
C LEU A 76 -7.26 5.89 15.36
N ARG A 77 -7.39 6.93 16.18
CA ARG A 77 -7.81 6.77 17.57
C ARG A 77 -9.23 6.26 17.76
N ASN A 78 -10.09 6.48 16.77
CA ASN A 78 -11.49 6.04 16.78
C ASN A 78 -11.68 4.67 16.08
N MET A 79 -10.63 3.86 15.94
CA MET A 79 -10.75 2.50 15.43
C MET A 79 -11.45 1.56 16.42
N ASP A 80 -12.16 0.57 15.85
CA ASP A 80 -12.79 -0.52 16.60
C ASP A 80 -11.71 -1.56 17.00
N TYR A 81 -10.73 -1.13 17.80
CA TYR A 81 -9.65 -1.95 18.31
C TYR A 81 -9.23 -1.46 19.71
N PRO A 82 -8.85 -2.35 20.66
CA PRO A 82 -8.47 -1.92 22.00
C PRO A 82 -7.31 -0.94 21.97
N GLN A 83 -7.48 0.21 22.65
CA GLN A 83 -6.53 1.33 22.64
C GLN A 83 -5.15 0.94 23.24
N GLU A 84 -5.15 -0.01 24.16
CA GLU A 84 -3.94 -0.55 24.79
C GLU A 84 -3.12 -1.47 23.86
N LEU A 85 -3.70 -1.89 22.74
CA LEU A 85 -3.05 -2.78 21.77
C LEU A 85 -2.45 -2.04 20.57
N PHE A 86 -2.48 -0.71 20.52
CA PHE A 86 -1.78 0.02 19.48
C PHE A 86 -1.32 1.40 19.94
N ASP A 87 -0.19 1.82 19.39
CA ASP A 87 0.34 3.18 19.55
C ASP A 87 0.45 3.85 18.17
N ILE A 88 0.17 5.15 18.09
CA ILE A 88 0.27 5.95 16.86
C ILE A 88 1.53 6.79 16.92
N TYR A 89 2.46 6.52 16.03
CA TYR A 89 3.74 7.21 15.88
C TYR A 89 3.76 8.08 14.63
N VAL A 90 4.10 9.34 14.78
CA VAL A 90 4.28 10.27 13.66
C VAL A 90 5.74 10.74 13.64
N VAL A 91 6.41 10.59 12.51
CA VAL A 91 7.67 11.30 12.25
C VAL A 91 7.37 12.55 11.41
N ALA A 92 7.54 13.72 12.03
CA ALA A 92 7.50 14.99 11.33
C ALA A 92 8.90 15.24 10.73
N ASP A 93 9.06 14.93 9.42
CA ASP A 93 10.34 14.95 8.73
C ASP A 93 10.57 16.28 8.03
N ASN A 94 11.55 17.05 8.49
CA ASN A 94 11.91 18.36 7.94
C ASN A 94 10.69 19.30 7.78
N CYS A 95 9.76 19.28 8.75
CA CYS A 95 8.58 20.13 8.72
C CYS A 95 8.94 21.56 9.13
N SER A 96 8.38 22.52 8.39
CA SER A 96 8.46 23.98 8.68
C SER A 96 7.12 24.55 9.19
N ASP A 97 6.04 23.74 9.16
CA ASP A 97 4.68 24.08 9.53
C ASP A 97 4.28 23.51 10.91
N LYS A 98 2.98 23.51 11.21
CA LYS A 98 2.44 23.04 12.49
C LYS A 98 2.16 21.52 12.54
N THR A 99 2.61 20.74 11.55
CA THR A 99 2.37 19.29 11.46
C THR A 99 2.64 18.56 12.79
N ALA A 100 3.84 18.75 13.37
CA ALA A 100 4.24 18.08 14.62
C ALA A 100 3.36 18.47 15.81
N ILE A 101 2.95 19.72 15.89
CA ILE A 101 2.11 20.26 16.98
C ILE A 101 0.69 19.68 16.87
N LEU A 102 0.12 19.68 15.67
CA LEU A 102 -1.25 19.21 15.42
C LEU A 102 -1.35 17.69 15.61
N ALA A 103 -0.38 16.92 15.13
CA ALA A 103 -0.34 15.48 15.36
C ALA A 103 -0.28 15.13 16.86
N ARG A 104 0.54 15.87 17.65
CA ARG A 104 0.63 15.65 19.10
C ARG A 104 -0.66 16.04 19.82
N LYS A 105 -1.32 17.13 19.44
CA LYS A 105 -2.62 17.53 20.00
C LYS A 105 -3.71 16.50 19.70
N ALA A 106 -3.68 15.87 18.53
CA ALA A 106 -4.61 14.82 18.16
C ALA A 106 -4.34 13.49 18.90
N GLY A 107 -3.21 13.37 19.63
CA GLY A 107 -2.90 12.23 20.51
C GLY A 107 -1.89 11.24 19.97
N ALA A 108 -1.11 11.60 18.95
CA ALA A 108 -0.01 10.79 18.47
C ALA A 108 1.28 11.00 19.29
N ILE A 109 2.12 9.97 19.33
CA ILE A 109 3.52 10.07 19.79
C ILE A 109 4.35 10.62 18.64
N VAL A 110 4.85 11.86 18.77
CA VAL A 110 5.47 12.58 17.67
C VAL A 110 6.96 12.72 17.87
N PHE A 111 7.72 12.28 16.89
CA PHE A 111 9.14 12.51 16.75
C PHE A 111 9.40 13.52 15.63
N GLN A 112 10.27 14.49 15.86
CA GLN A 112 10.71 15.45 14.85
C GLN A 112 12.08 15.05 14.35
N ARG A 113 12.25 15.01 13.04
CA ARG A 113 13.51 14.69 12.39
C ARG A 113 13.89 15.81 11.42
N TYR A 114 15.13 16.26 11.53
CA TYR A 114 15.71 17.24 10.63
C TYR A 114 16.98 16.65 10.02
N ASN A 115 16.97 16.42 8.72
CA ASN A 115 18.10 15.85 8.01
C ASN A 115 18.07 16.25 6.53
N ASP A 116 18.92 17.16 6.12
CA ASP A 116 18.96 17.67 4.74
C ASP A 116 19.64 16.71 3.75
N LYS A 117 20.47 15.79 4.25
CA LYS A 117 21.21 14.84 3.41
C LYS A 117 20.39 13.59 3.07
N LYS A 118 19.53 13.14 3.99
CA LYS A 118 18.70 11.95 3.82
C LYS A 118 17.22 12.34 3.88
N ARG A 119 16.74 12.96 2.80
CA ARG A 119 15.34 13.38 2.64
C ARG A 119 14.49 12.25 2.08
N GLY A 120 13.22 12.24 2.43
CA GLY A 120 12.19 11.35 1.86
C GLY A 120 11.64 10.33 2.84
N LYS A 121 10.44 9.86 2.52
CA LYS A 121 9.60 8.99 3.36
C LYS A 121 10.34 7.73 3.85
N GLY A 122 11.11 7.07 2.97
CA GLY A 122 11.85 5.86 3.33
C GLY A 122 12.85 6.10 4.46
N TYR A 123 13.65 7.15 4.37
CA TYR A 123 14.61 7.53 5.41
C TYR A 123 13.95 7.98 6.71
N ALA A 124 12.80 8.65 6.61
CA ALA A 124 12.02 9.06 7.77
C ALA A 124 11.46 7.85 8.52
N LEU A 125 10.90 6.87 7.80
CA LEU A 125 10.39 5.62 8.38
C LEU A 125 11.50 4.76 8.96
N GLU A 126 12.64 4.58 8.26
CA GLU A 126 13.81 3.86 8.78
C GLU A 126 14.26 4.44 10.12
N TRP A 127 14.39 5.76 10.19
CA TRP A 127 14.75 6.45 11.42
C TRP A 127 13.69 6.28 12.52
N LEU A 128 12.38 6.35 12.17
CA LEU A 128 11.28 6.14 13.10
C LEU A 128 11.29 4.72 13.67
N PHE A 129 11.53 3.70 12.84
CA PHE A 129 11.61 2.32 13.29
C PHE A 129 12.77 2.10 14.28
N ALA A 130 13.93 2.70 14.03
CA ALA A 130 15.03 2.66 14.98
C ALA A 130 14.67 3.33 16.32
N LYS A 131 13.89 4.44 16.29
CA LYS A 131 13.37 5.08 17.51
C LYS A 131 12.39 4.18 18.25
N ILE A 132 11.41 3.59 17.55
CA ILE A 132 10.42 2.68 18.15
C ILE A 132 11.11 1.46 18.78
N ALA A 133 12.09 0.85 18.09
CA ALA A 133 12.86 -0.27 18.63
C ALA A 133 13.60 0.11 19.92
N SER A 134 14.08 1.35 20.04
CA SER A 134 14.74 1.82 21.27
C SER A 134 13.80 1.99 22.47
N LEU A 135 12.48 2.05 22.26
CA LEU A 135 11.48 2.18 23.34
C LEU A 135 11.25 0.87 24.11
N LYS A 136 11.79 -0.25 23.62
CA LYS A 136 11.63 -1.59 24.22
C LYS A 136 10.17 -1.99 24.47
N LYS A 137 9.26 -1.49 23.63
CA LYS A 137 7.85 -1.93 23.60
C LYS A 137 7.72 -3.10 22.63
N ASP A 138 7.00 -4.13 23.03
CA ASP A 138 6.74 -5.28 22.17
C ASP A 138 5.54 -5.01 21.26
N TYR A 139 5.77 -5.02 19.96
CA TYR A 139 4.75 -4.98 18.94
C TYR A 139 4.82 -6.22 18.06
N ASP A 140 3.67 -6.76 17.70
CA ASP A 140 3.58 -7.91 16.80
C ASP A 140 3.72 -7.48 15.33
N ALA A 141 3.31 -6.26 15.01
CA ALA A 141 3.39 -5.74 13.65
C ALA A 141 3.48 -4.22 13.58
N VAL A 142 4.07 -3.73 12.48
CA VAL A 142 4.10 -2.31 12.10
C VAL A 142 3.08 -2.06 11.01
N VAL A 143 2.29 -1.00 11.16
CA VAL A 143 1.37 -0.48 10.14
C VAL A 143 1.92 0.84 9.63
N ILE A 144 1.93 1.04 8.32
CA ILE A 144 2.41 2.26 7.69
C ILE A 144 1.25 2.95 6.97
N PHE A 145 1.01 4.22 7.26
CA PHE A 145 0.06 5.08 6.56
C PHE A 145 0.73 6.32 5.97
N ASP A 146 0.12 6.87 4.92
CA ASP A 146 0.40 8.24 4.48
C ASP A 146 -0.44 9.23 5.29
N ALA A 147 0.04 10.45 5.42
CA ALA A 147 -0.58 11.48 6.27
C ALA A 147 -1.98 11.90 5.80
N ASP A 148 -2.30 11.68 4.53
CA ASP A 148 -3.57 12.02 3.88
C ASP A 148 -4.59 10.86 3.83
N ASN A 149 -4.24 9.69 4.37
CA ASN A 149 -5.13 8.54 4.34
C ASN A 149 -6.38 8.72 5.22
N LEU A 150 -7.46 8.03 4.86
CA LEU A 150 -8.61 7.76 5.71
C LEU A 150 -8.74 6.26 5.90
N VAL A 151 -8.86 5.82 7.14
CA VAL A 151 -8.84 4.41 7.50
C VAL A 151 -10.21 3.98 8.03
N LYS A 152 -10.70 2.83 7.57
CA LYS A 152 -11.95 2.26 8.09
C LYS A 152 -11.77 1.84 9.55
N LYS A 153 -12.81 2.01 10.37
CA LYS A 153 -12.75 1.73 11.82
C LYS A 153 -12.34 0.29 12.16
N ASN A 154 -12.75 -0.68 11.35
CA ASN A 154 -12.41 -2.10 11.54
C ASN A 154 -11.05 -2.51 10.98
N PHE A 155 -10.22 -1.57 10.48
CA PHE A 155 -8.98 -1.90 9.78
C PHE A 155 -8.02 -2.73 10.64
N LEU A 156 -7.73 -2.34 11.87
CA LEU A 156 -6.82 -3.09 12.75
C LEU A 156 -7.39 -4.46 13.13
N LEU A 157 -8.72 -4.59 13.24
CA LEU A 157 -9.36 -5.89 13.49
C LEU A 157 -9.17 -6.85 12.32
N GLU A 158 -9.36 -6.38 11.08
CA GLU A 158 -9.08 -7.17 9.88
C GLU A 158 -7.61 -7.57 9.77
N MET A 159 -6.71 -6.67 10.13
CA MET A 159 -5.28 -6.93 10.16
C MET A 159 -4.90 -7.97 11.23
N ASN A 160 -5.51 -7.88 12.42
CA ASN A 160 -5.37 -8.87 13.47
C ASN A 160 -5.78 -10.27 12.97
N ASN A 161 -6.91 -10.37 12.29
CA ASN A 161 -7.40 -11.62 11.73
C ASN A 161 -6.39 -12.24 10.75
N LYS A 162 -5.82 -11.43 9.84
CA LYS A 162 -4.81 -11.89 8.87
C LYS A 162 -3.50 -12.32 9.55
N LEU A 163 -3.06 -11.61 10.59
CA LEU A 163 -1.88 -12.00 11.37
C LEU A 163 -2.11 -13.31 12.14
N CYS A 164 -3.31 -13.51 12.69
CA CYS A 164 -3.70 -14.77 13.35
C CYS A 164 -3.79 -15.94 12.36
N ASP A 165 -4.17 -15.69 11.11
CA ASP A 165 -4.11 -16.69 10.02
C ASP A 165 -2.66 -17.02 9.58
N GLY A 166 -1.65 -16.33 10.13
CA GLY A 166 -0.22 -16.59 9.86
C GLY A 166 0.40 -15.72 8.77
N GLU A 167 -0.34 -14.76 8.22
CA GLU A 167 0.20 -13.84 7.23
C GLU A 167 1.31 -12.96 7.83
N LYS A 168 2.39 -12.76 7.08
CA LYS A 168 3.54 -11.96 7.54
C LYS A 168 3.49 -10.53 7.04
N ILE A 169 2.96 -10.34 5.85
CA ILE A 169 2.83 -9.06 5.18
C ILE A 169 1.42 -8.99 4.62
N VAL A 170 0.67 -7.96 5.00
CA VAL A 170 -0.72 -7.76 4.58
C VAL A 170 -0.87 -6.34 4.05
N GLN A 171 -1.54 -6.21 2.93
CA GLN A 171 -1.93 -4.92 2.37
C GLN A 171 -3.42 -4.69 2.56
N GLY A 172 -3.78 -3.51 3.06
CA GLY A 172 -5.15 -3.05 3.09
C GLY A 172 -5.71 -2.78 1.68
N TYR A 173 -7.02 -2.93 1.53
CA TYR A 173 -7.71 -2.47 0.33
C TYR A 173 -7.62 -0.95 0.22
N ILE A 174 -7.13 -0.46 -0.91
CA ILE A 174 -6.99 0.97 -1.18
C ILE A 174 -8.15 1.41 -2.07
N ASP A 175 -8.81 2.49 -1.68
CA ASP A 175 -9.88 3.11 -2.44
C ASP A 175 -9.66 4.63 -2.53
N SER A 176 -10.33 5.29 -3.47
CA SER A 176 -10.31 6.73 -3.57
C SER A 176 -11.18 7.37 -2.49
N LYS A 177 -10.69 8.45 -1.88
CA LYS A 177 -11.40 9.19 -0.84
C LYS A 177 -12.67 9.88 -1.36
N ASN A 178 -12.61 10.36 -2.59
CA ASN A 178 -13.65 11.17 -3.24
C ASN A 178 -13.87 10.75 -4.71
N PRO A 179 -14.44 9.55 -4.94
CA PRO A 179 -14.51 8.97 -6.28
C PRO A 179 -15.42 9.74 -7.26
N TYR A 180 -16.30 10.61 -6.75
CA TYR A 180 -17.33 11.27 -7.55
C TYR A 180 -17.09 12.78 -7.77
N ASP A 181 -16.00 13.37 -7.26
CA ASP A 181 -15.76 14.81 -7.33
C ASP A 181 -15.49 15.28 -8.76
N THR A 182 -14.75 14.51 -9.54
CA THR A 182 -14.40 14.82 -10.93
C THR A 182 -14.35 13.56 -11.78
N TRP A 183 -14.38 13.71 -13.11
CA TRP A 183 -14.18 12.58 -14.02
C TRP A 183 -12.80 11.93 -13.84
N VAL A 184 -11.78 12.70 -13.44
CA VAL A 184 -10.43 12.20 -13.18
C VAL A 184 -10.43 11.30 -11.93
N THR A 185 -11.01 11.76 -10.81
CA THR A 185 -11.12 10.97 -9.58
C THR A 185 -11.95 9.70 -9.78
N ASN A 186 -13.01 9.79 -10.60
CA ASN A 186 -13.82 8.63 -10.97
C ASN A 186 -13.00 7.59 -11.75
N THR A 187 -12.23 8.03 -12.75
CA THR A 187 -11.36 7.13 -13.53
C THR A 187 -10.32 6.44 -12.66
N PHE A 188 -9.67 7.17 -11.74
CA PHE A 188 -8.73 6.59 -10.77
C PHE A 188 -9.41 5.58 -9.85
N SER A 189 -10.62 5.86 -9.36
CA SER A 189 -11.37 4.94 -8.51
C SER A 189 -11.69 3.63 -9.24
N ILE A 190 -12.15 3.73 -10.49
CA ILE A 190 -12.39 2.55 -11.32
C ILE A 190 -11.10 1.74 -11.51
N ALA A 191 -9.97 2.40 -11.77
CA ALA A 191 -8.68 1.74 -11.92
C ALA A 191 -8.26 1.01 -10.62
N PHE A 192 -8.43 1.64 -9.44
CA PHE A 192 -8.18 1.00 -8.15
C PHE A 192 -9.10 -0.20 -7.91
N TRP A 193 -10.40 -0.11 -8.21
CA TRP A 193 -11.34 -1.23 -8.07
C TRP A 193 -10.97 -2.40 -8.97
N LEU A 194 -10.64 -2.13 -10.23
CA LEU A 194 -10.19 -3.16 -11.17
C LEU A 194 -8.88 -3.81 -10.70
N MET A 195 -7.89 -3.01 -10.30
CA MET A 195 -6.62 -3.49 -9.80
C MET A 195 -6.81 -4.39 -8.57
N ASN A 196 -7.53 -3.91 -7.57
CA ASN A 196 -7.76 -4.64 -6.34
C ASN A 196 -8.57 -5.92 -6.58
N ARG A 197 -9.63 -5.84 -7.38
CA ARG A 197 -10.56 -6.95 -7.58
C ARG A 197 -10.05 -7.98 -8.57
N MET A 198 -9.58 -7.54 -9.74
CA MET A 198 -9.24 -8.44 -10.85
C MET A 198 -7.79 -8.90 -10.81
N ILE A 199 -6.89 -8.15 -10.18
CA ILE A 199 -5.48 -8.50 -10.16
C ILE A 199 -5.03 -8.93 -8.76
N GLN A 200 -5.16 -8.06 -7.75
CA GLN A 200 -4.66 -8.34 -6.40
C GLN A 200 -5.36 -9.54 -5.76
N LEU A 201 -6.70 -9.56 -5.79
CA LEU A 201 -7.47 -10.67 -5.25
C LEU A 201 -7.24 -11.98 -6.02
N ALA A 202 -7.10 -11.91 -7.34
CA ALA A 202 -6.78 -13.08 -8.15
C ALA A 202 -5.43 -13.68 -7.80
N ARG A 203 -4.41 -12.83 -7.67
CA ARG A 203 -3.05 -13.25 -7.27
C ARG A 203 -3.05 -13.84 -5.86
N PHE A 204 -3.76 -13.22 -4.92
CA PHE A 204 -3.95 -13.75 -3.58
C PHE A 204 -4.59 -15.14 -3.60
N ASN A 205 -5.66 -15.32 -4.39
CA ASN A 205 -6.35 -16.63 -4.54
C ASN A 205 -5.45 -17.72 -5.12
N LEU A 206 -4.47 -17.35 -5.94
CA LEU A 206 -3.47 -18.24 -6.51
C LEU A 206 -2.27 -18.50 -5.61
N GLY A 207 -2.16 -17.83 -4.46
CA GLY A 207 -0.99 -17.89 -3.58
C GLY A 207 0.25 -17.18 -4.15
N ILE A 208 0.06 -16.31 -5.13
CA ILE A 208 1.14 -15.53 -5.76
C ILE A 208 1.29 -14.21 -4.98
N SER A 209 2.54 -13.77 -4.76
CA SER A 209 2.80 -12.49 -4.07
C SER A 209 2.20 -11.31 -4.81
N ASN A 210 1.67 -10.37 -4.05
CA ASN A 210 1.06 -9.14 -4.54
C ASN A 210 2.06 -7.98 -4.59
N VAL A 211 1.71 -6.94 -5.34
CA VAL A 211 2.40 -5.66 -5.28
C VAL A 211 2.01 -4.98 -3.98
N LEU A 212 3.00 -4.59 -3.18
CA LEU A 212 2.78 -3.84 -1.95
C LEU A 212 2.70 -2.35 -2.31
N ALA A 213 1.60 -1.72 -1.95
CA ALA A 213 1.45 -0.27 -1.95
C ALA A 213 1.48 0.26 -0.52
N VAL A 214 1.27 1.54 -0.37
CA VAL A 214 1.17 2.22 0.94
C VAL A 214 0.03 1.62 1.77
N SER A 215 0.13 1.62 3.09
CA SER A 215 -0.74 0.90 4.05
C SER A 215 -0.43 -0.58 4.16
N THR A 216 0.83 -0.88 4.41
CA THR A 216 1.35 -2.26 4.56
C THR A 216 1.62 -2.56 6.02
N ILE A 217 1.30 -3.78 6.44
CA ILE A 217 1.68 -4.34 7.75
C ILE A 217 2.81 -5.33 7.56
N SER A 218 3.81 -5.29 8.42
CA SER A 218 4.90 -6.26 8.42
C SER A 218 5.27 -6.72 9.83
N LYS A 219 5.22 -8.02 10.06
CA LYS A 219 5.82 -8.66 11.25
C LYS A 219 7.35 -8.62 11.24
N THR A 220 7.96 -8.52 10.07
CA THR A 220 9.40 -8.72 9.87
C THR A 220 10.22 -7.49 10.26
N LEU A 221 9.65 -6.29 10.15
CA LEU A 221 10.36 -5.03 10.44
C LEU A 221 10.70 -4.83 11.93
N MET A 222 10.08 -5.59 12.84
CA MET A 222 10.29 -5.45 14.28
C MET A 222 11.38 -6.39 14.85
N LYS A 223 11.94 -7.29 14.03
CA LYS A 223 12.98 -8.23 14.44
C LYS A 223 14.39 -7.80 14.01
N MET A 224 14.53 -6.61 13.43
CA MET A 224 15.81 -5.97 13.11
C MET A 224 16.20 -4.99 14.21
#